data_8cae32dd65a8f560cb674fccd35b63b1
#
_entry.id   8cae32dd65a8f560cb674fccd35b63b1
#
_cell.length_a   1.000
_cell.length_b   1.000
_cell.length_c   1.000
_cell.angle_alpha   90.00
_cell.angle_beta   90.00
_cell.angle_gamma   90.00
#
_symmetry.space_group_name_H-M   'P 1'
#
loop_
_entity.id
_entity.type
_entity.pdbx_description
1 polymer ?
#
loop_
_entity_poly.entity_id
_entity_poly.type
_entity_poly.pdbx_seq_one_letter_code
_entity_poly.pdbx_strand_id
1 'polypeptide(L)'
;GLMRSGKEASLADCFLQGVESCRITPALVESLHTGIAHYFPVTNRAMLAACEAEAQELLRDKHLENGVTMLDPNSVTLGADVEIGRDTVLWPNVVLTGRTVIGEGCVIKSGCQINDTRVGNECTLTYVVANEAELGNRVTAGPFVNLRPNTRIADGCKIGDFVEVKNSSVGEGTKLPHLSYIGDADVGSGVNVGCGCVFVNYDGYAKHRTTVGDNVFLGCQTNLVAPVTVGDGAYTAAGSTITHDVPAGAMAFARARQSNKEGYVEKFRSLKKK
;
A
#
# COMPACT_ATOMS: atom_id res chain seq x y z
N GLY A 1 8.14 -26.08 13.49
CA GLY A 1 7.87 -26.55 14.85
C GLY A 1 9.11 -26.96 15.62
N LEU A 2 10.03 -27.68 15.00
CA LEU A 2 11.23 -28.24 15.67
C LEU A 2 12.31 -27.19 15.99
N MET A 3 12.41 -26.11 15.22
CA MET A 3 13.40 -25.05 15.49
C MET A 3 13.13 -24.22 16.74
N ARG A 4 11.94 -24.32 17.34
CA ARG A 4 11.60 -23.60 18.58
C ARG A 4 12.02 -24.29 19.88
N SER A 5 12.44 -25.57 19.82
CA SER A 5 12.77 -26.37 21.01
C SER A 5 14.23 -26.33 21.44
N GLY A 6 15.12 -25.63 20.73
CA GLY A 6 16.55 -25.52 21.08
C GLY A 6 17.34 -26.83 21.07
N LYS A 7 16.77 -27.92 20.56
CA LYS A 7 17.48 -29.19 20.35
C LYS A 7 18.07 -29.19 18.95
N GLU A 8 19.36 -29.54 18.85
CA GLU A 8 19.98 -29.89 17.57
C GLU A 8 19.31 -31.18 17.07
N ALA A 9 18.33 -31.03 16.18
CA ALA A 9 17.80 -32.16 15.43
C ALA A 9 18.64 -32.34 14.19
N SER A 10 19.12 -33.53 13.92
CA SER A 10 19.75 -33.82 12.64
C SER A 10 18.73 -33.74 11.52
N LEU A 11 19.17 -33.48 10.32
CA LEU A 11 18.30 -33.43 9.14
C LEU A 11 17.58 -34.78 8.93
N ALA A 12 18.27 -35.89 9.27
CA ALA A 12 17.70 -37.23 9.27
C ALA A 12 16.47 -37.30 10.25
N ASP A 13 16.60 -36.70 11.45
CA ASP A 13 15.51 -36.70 12.42
C ASP A 13 14.30 -35.88 11.96
N CYS A 14 14.55 -34.73 11.28
CA CYS A 14 13.48 -33.93 10.69
C CYS A 14 12.79 -34.67 9.53
N PHE A 15 13.56 -35.41 8.74
CA PHE A 15 13.08 -36.20 7.62
C PHE A 15 12.28 -37.41 8.12
N LEU A 16 12.78 -38.12 9.12
CA LEU A 16 12.11 -39.28 9.73
C LEU A 16 10.79 -38.89 10.40
N GLN A 17 10.73 -37.77 11.11
CA GLN A 17 9.48 -37.24 11.67
C GLN A 17 8.48 -36.82 10.59
N GLY A 18 8.92 -36.23 9.51
CA GLY A 18 8.08 -35.90 8.34
C GLY A 18 7.53 -37.16 7.66
N VAL A 19 8.36 -38.20 7.51
CA VAL A 19 7.96 -39.50 6.97
C VAL A 19 6.93 -40.19 7.84
N GLU A 20 7.10 -40.17 9.16
CA GLU A 20 6.13 -40.74 10.10
C GLU A 20 4.78 -40.00 10.08
N SER A 21 4.80 -38.66 9.99
CA SER A 21 3.58 -37.85 10.01
C SER A 21 2.84 -37.82 8.69
N CYS A 22 3.53 -37.90 7.55
CA CYS A 22 2.95 -37.74 6.20
C CYS A 22 2.81 -39.05 5.41
N ARG A 23 3.24 -40.22 5.97
CA ARG A 23 3.31 -41.51 5.24
C ARG A 23 4.00 -41.38 3.87
N ILE A 24 5.09 -40.66 3.79
CA ILE A 24 5.89 -40.50 2.59
C ILE A 24 6.59 -41.84 2.29
N THR A 25 6.32 -42.42 1.15
CA THR A 25 6.93 -43.69 0.73
C THR A 25 8.40 -43.48 0.30
N PRO A 26 9.26 -44.50 0.39
CA PRO A 26 10.63 -44.42 -0.11
C PRO A 26 10.72 -43.98 -1.59
N ALA A 27 9.78 -44.38 -2.43
CA ALA A 27 9.70 -43.96 -3.82
C ALA A 27 9.41 -42.47 -3.99
N LEU A 28 8.63 -41.85 -3.08
CA LEU A 28 8.39 -40.41 -3.08
C LEU A 28 9.63 -39.64 -2.65
N VAL A 29 10.40 -40.18 -1.70
CA VAL A 29 11.69 -39.63 -1.28
C VAL A 29 12.70 -39.67 -2.42
N GLU A 30 12.74 -40.75 -3.18
CA GLU A 30 13.60 -40.89 -4.35
C GLU A 30 13.21 -39.95 -5.49
N SER A 31 11.92 -39.74 -5.74
CA SER A 31 11.45 -38.77 -6.73
C SER A 31 11.69 -37.31 -6.32
N LEU A 32 11.70 -37.00 -5.04
CA LEU A 32 12.09 -35.69 -4.51
C LEU A 32 13.60 -35.45 -4.64
N HIS A 33 14.43 -36.48 -4.50
CA HIS A 33 15.89 -36.40 -4.69
C HIS A 33 16.31 -36.11 -6.14
N THR A 34 15.54 -36.53 -7.12
CA THR A 34 15.85 -36.32 -8.55
C THR A 34 15.46 -34.95 -9.06
N GLY A 35 14.65 -34.19 -8.31
CA GLY A 35 14.16 -32.87 -8.68
C GLY A 35 14.71 -31.68 -7.85
N ILE A 36 15.40 -31.96 -6.74
CA ILE A 36 15.97 -30.90 -5.89
C ILE A 36 17.44 -30.74 -6.23
N ALA A 37 17.76 -29.73 -7.02
CA ALA A 37 19.14 -29.42 -7.41
C ALA A 37 20.01 -28.99 -6.21
N HIS A 38 19.40 -28.49 -5.14
CA HIS A 38 20.10 -27.94 -3.97
C HIS A 38 19.44 -28.39 -2.67
N TYR A 39 20.25 -28.93 -1.77
CA TYR A 39 19.84 -29.39 -0.46
C TYR A 39 20.69 -28.73 0.63
N PHE A 40 20.08 -27.98 1.51
CA PHE A 40 20.77 -27.26 2.58
C PHE A 40 20.42 -27.82 3.96
N PRO A 41 21.39 -28.38 4.69
CA PRO A 41 21.21 -28.77 6.09
C PRO A 41 21.22 -27.50 6.96
N VAL A 42 20.05 -26.95 7.26
CA VAL A 42 19.93 -25.71 8.05
C VAL A 42 20.05 -26.03 9.54
N THR A 43 21.24 -25.88 10.10
CA THR A 43 21.53 -26.11 11.53
C THR A 43 21.82 -24.83 12.31
N ASN A 44 22.12 -23.71 11.61
CA ASN A 44 22.44 -22.43 12.24
C ASN A 44 21.95 -21.25 11.37
N ARG A 45 22.06 -20.03 11.89
CA ARG A 45 21.59 -18.80 11.21
C ARG A 45 22.37 -18.47 9.93
N ALA A 46 23.65 -18.81 9.85
CA ALA A 46 24.45 -18.59 8.64
C ALA A 46 23.97 -19.52 7.51
N MET A 47 23.68 -20.78 7.82
CA MET A 47 23.10 -21.72 6.84
C MET A 47 21.67 -21.31 6.43
N LEU A 48 20.86 -20.77 7.35
CA LEU A 48 19.56 -20.21 7.02
C LEU A 48 19.69 -19.04 6.03
N ALA A 49 20.65 -18.14 6.25
CA ALA A 49 20.89 -17.02 5.35
C ALA A 49 21.38 -17.48 3.96
N ALA A 50 22.21 -18.51 3.90
CA ALA A 50 22.64 -19.10 2.64
C ALA A 50 21.47 -19.76 1.88
N CYS A 51 20.61 -20.49 2.59
CA CYS A 51 19.40 -21.09 2.03
C CYS A 51 18.43 -20.00 1.49
N GLU A 52 18.26 -18.90 2.23
CA GLU A 52 17.45 -17.76 1.79
C GLU A 52 18.03 -17.12 0.51
N ALA A 53 19.34 -16.94 0.44
CA ALA A 53 20.01 -16.39 -0.75
C ALA A 53 19.76 -17.24 -2.01
N GLU A 54 19.87 -18.56 -1.88
CA GLU A 54 19.58 -19.51 -2.96
C GLU A 54 18.09 -19.48 -3.36
N ALA A 55 17.19 -19.46 -2.39
CA ALA A 55 15.76 -19.35 -2.65
C ALA A 55 15.42 -18.04 -3.39
N GLN A 56 16.05 -16.93 -3.01
CA GLN A 56 15.87 -15.65 -3.69
C GLN A 56 16.40 -15.68 -5.13
N GLU A 57 17.49 -16.35 -5.39
CA GLU A 57 18.03 -16.54 -6.76
C GLU A 57 17.03 -17.30 -7.62
N LEU A 58 16.53 -18.44 -7.15
CA LEU A 58 15.54 -19.26 -7.86
C LEU A 58 14.24 -18.48 -8.14
N LEU A 59 13.75 -17.69 -7.18
CA LEU A 59 12.54 -16.88 -7.35
C LEU A 59 12.74 -15.77 -8.40
N ARG A 60 13.90 -15.12 -8.38
CA ARG A 60 14.22 -14.07 -9.37
C ARG A 60 14.34 -14.66 -10.78
N ASP A 61 15.06 -15.78 -10.92
CA ASP A 61 15.23 -16.45 -12.22
C ASP A 61 13.89 -16.86 -12.81
N LYS A 62 13.00 -17.45 -12.02
CA LYS A 62 11.63 -17.78 -12.43
C LYS A 62 10.91 -16.57 -13.02
N HIS A 63 11.00 -15.40 -12.38
CA HIS A 63 10.31 -14.20 -12.87
C HIS A 63 11.01 -13.55 -14.07
N LEU A 64 12.35 -13.58 -14.14
CA LEU A 64 13.12 -13.15 -15.31
C LEU A 64 12.76 -13.99 -16.55
N GLU A 65 12.68 -15.32 -16.41
CA GLU A 65 12.24 -16.23 -17.47
C GLU A 65 10.80 -15.95 -17.93
N ASN A 66 9.93 -15.52 -17.02
CA ASN A 66 8.55 -15.14 -17.32
C ASN A 66 8.40 -13.73 -17.93
N GLY A 67 9.49 -13.03 -18.24
CA GLY A 67 9.49 -11.73 -18.91
C GLY A 67 9.39 -10.53 -18.00
N VAL A 68 9.73 -10.67 -16.71
CA VAL A 68 9.88 -9.55 -15.78
C VAL A 68 11.30 -8.97 -15.93
N THR A 69 11.43 -7.65 -15.88
CA THR A 69 12.72 -6.98 -15.89
C THR A 69 13.11 -6.53 -14.49
N MET A 70 14.30 -6.87 -14.02
CA MET A 70 14.85 -6.38 -12.75
C MET A 70 16.14 -5.61 -13.02
N LEU A 71 16.18 -4.31 -12.65
CA LEU A 71 17.34 -3.45 -12.92
C LEU A 71 18.56 -3.83 -12.05
N ASP A 72 18.32 -4.31 -10.84
CA ASP A 72 19.31 -4.90 -9.96
C ASP A 72 18.67 -6.09 -9.24
N PRO A 73 18.74 -7.30 -9.82
CA PRO A 73 18.11 -8.48 -9.25
C PRO A 73 18.51 -8.75 -7.81
N ASN A 74 19.77 -8.51 -7.44
CA ASN A 74 20.28 -8.82 -6.11
C ASN A 74 19.70 -7.96 -4.99
N SER A 75 19.12 -6.81 -5.33
CA SER A 75 18.44 -5.90 -4.37
C SER A 75 16.94 -6.13 -4.27
N VAL A 76 16.36 -6.99 -5.11
CA VAL A 76 14.92 -7.32 -5.11
C VAL A 76 14.68 -8.53 -4.22
N THR A 77 13.71 -8.40 -3.30
CA THR A 77 13.27 -9.50 -2.41
C THR A 77 11.88 -9.97 -2.81
N LEU A 78 11.73 -11.27 -3.05
CA LEU A 78 10.49 -11.89 -3.51
C LEU A 78 10.03 -12.98 -2.54
N GLY A 79 8.75 -12.97 -2.19
CA GLY A 79 8.09 -14.08 -1.50
C GLY A 79 7.77 -15.23 -2.46
N ALA A 80 7.66 -16.44 -1.92
CA ALA A 80 7.43 -17.66 -2.71
C ALA A 80 6.11 -17.66 -3.49
N ASP A 81 5.07 -17.00 -2.93
CA ASP A 81 3.71 -16.95 -3.50
C ASP A 81 3.46 -15.66 -4.31
N VAL A 82 4.52 -14.90 -4.61
CA VAL A 82 4.42 -13.69 -5.43
C VAL A 82 4.26 -14.05 -6.89
N GLU A 83 3.32 -13.36 -7.56
CA GLU A 83 3.10 -13.46 -9.00
C GLU A 83 3.35 -12.09 -9.65
N ILE A 84 4.05 -12.08 -10.80
CA ILE A 84 4.37 -10.83 -11.51
C ILE A 84 4.10 -11.05 -13.01
N GLY A 85 3.29 -10.16 -13.59
CA GLY A 85 2.98 -10.16 -15.01
C GLY A 85 4.18 -9.74 -15.86
N ARG A 86 4.19 -10.18 -17.12
CA ARG A 86 5.24 -9.88 -18.10
C ARG A 86 5.39 -8.37 -18.35
N ASP A 87 6.54 -7.99 -18.84
CA ASP A 87 6.88 -6.59 -19.17
C ASP A 87 6.85 -5.64 -17.96
N THR A 88 6.67 -6.18 -16.76
CA THR A 88 6.80 -5.41 -15.52
C THR A 88 8.27 -5.20 -15.17
N VAL A 89 8.60 -3.96 -14.77
CA VAL A 89 9.94 -3.54 -14.42
C VAL A 89 10.05 -3.30 -12.91
N LEU A 90 10.94 -4.03 -12.25
CA LEU A 90 11.28 -3.84 -10.84
C LEU A 90 12.60 -3.05 -10.72
N TRP A 91 12.55 -1.96 -9.97
CA TRP A 91 13.72 -1.17 -9.63
C TRP A 91 14.45 -1.73 -8.40
N PRO A 92 15.69 -1.27 -8.10
CA PRO A 92 16.42 -1.71 -6.92
C PRO A 92 15.66 -1.49 -5.61
N ASN A 93 15.88 -2.39 -4.63
CA ASN A 93 15.29 -2.32 -3.29
C ASN A 93 13.75 -2.41 -3.27
N VAL A 94 13.17 -3.17 -4.17
CA VAL A 94 11.74 -3.56 -4.14
C VAL A 94 11.59 -4.82 -3.30
N VAL A 95 10.57 -4.83 -2.44
CA VAL A 95 10.20 -5.99 -1.59
C VAL A 95 8.75 -6.36 -1.87
N LEU A 96 8.52 -7.56 -2.40
CA LEU A 96 7.19 -8.13 -2.66
C LEU A 96 7.04 -9.41 -1.84
N THR A 97 6.01 -9.49 -0.99
CA THR A 97 5.82 -10.61 -0.06
C THR A 97 4.37 -11.06 0.02
N GLY A 98 4.14 -12.15 0.75
CA GLY A 98 2.82 -12.74 0.88
C GLY A 98 2.28 -13.22 -0.47
N ARG A 99 0.98 -13.18 -0.65
CA ARG A 99 0.28 -13.53 -1.90
C ARG A 99 0.10 -12.31 -2.81
N THR A 100 1.15 -11.52 -2.95
CA THR A 100 1.14 -10.33 -3.79
C THR A 100 1.07 -10.71 -5.28
N VAL A 101 0.19 -10.04 -6.01
CA VAL A 101 0.05 -10.18 -7.47
C VAL A 101 0.26 -8.82 -8.11
N ILE A 102 1.25 -8.71 -8.99
CA ILE A 102 1.50 -7.53 -9.82
C ILE A 102 1.11 -7.85 -11.26
N GLY A 103 0.32 -6.99 -11.88
CA GLY A 103 -0.10 -7.14 -13.27
C GLY A 103 1.00 -6.95 -14.29
N GLU A 104 0.62 -6.88 -15.56
CA GLU A 104 1.54 -6.69 -16.70
C GLU A 104 1.89 -5.21 -16.92
N GLY A 105 3.08 -4.94 -17.47
CA GLY A 105 3.52 -3.61 -17.89
C GLY A 105 3.67 -2.60 -16.75
N CYS A 106 3.79 -3.06 -15.51
CA CYS A 106 3.95 -2.19 -14.35
C CYS A 106 5.39 -1.68 -14.20
N VAL A 107 5.54 -0.53 -13.55
CA VAL A 107 6.84 0.02 -13.13
C VAL A 107 6.84 0.15 -11.61
N ILE A 108 7.49 -0.77 -10.93
CA ILE A 108 7.62 -0.76 -9.47
C ILE A 108 8.98 -0.18 -9.12
N LYS A 109 9.00 1.08 -8.71
CA LYS A 109 10.23 1.82 -8.42
C LYS A 109 10.74 1.54 -7.01
N SER A 110 11.96 1.98 -6.75
CA SER A 110 12.69 1.73 -5.49
C SER A 110 11.86 2.09 -4.25
N GLY A 111 12.10 1.36 -3.17
CA GLY A 111 11.49 1.56 -1.86
C GLY A 111 10.04 1.11 -1.74
N CYS A 112 9.48 0.45 -2.76
CA CYS A 112 8.18 -0.19 -2.63
C CYS A 112 8.27 -1.45 -1.76
N GLN A 113 7.37 -1.54 -0.77
CA GLN A 113 7.17 -2.70 0.09
C GLN A 113 5.70 -3.11 -0.03
N ILE A 114 5.45 -4.23 -0.68
CA ILE A 114 4.09 -4.65 -1.05
C ILE A 114 3.85 -6.05 -0.50
N ASN A 115 2.85 -6.19 0.35
CA ASN A 115 2.50 -7.45 1.00
C ASN A 115 1.01 -7.78 0.83
N ASP A 116 0.68 -9.04 0.51
CA ASP A 116 -0.69 -9.54 0.35
C ASP A 116 -1.60 -8.60 -0.47
N THR A 117 -1.05 -7.97 -1.50
CA THR A 117 -1.68 -6.89 -2.25
C THR A 117 -1.81 -7.27 -3.73
N ARG A 118 -2.93 -6.90 -4.33
CA ARG A 118 -3.16 -7.04 -5.77
C ARG A 118 -2.99 -5.70 -6.48
N VAL A 119 -2.15 -5.66 -7.50
CA VAL A 119 -1.91 -4.50 -8.37
C VAL A 119 -2.29 -4.87 -9.80
N GLY A 120 -3.15 -4.09 -10.42
CA GLY A 120 -3.55 -4.26 -11.80
C GLY A 120 -2.43 -3.94 -12.81
N ASN A 121 -2.78 -3.85 -14.08
CA ASN A 121 -1.84 -3.64 -15.18
C ASN A 121 -1.43 -2.16 -15.32
N GLU A 122 -0.26 -1.92 -15.92
CA GLU A 122 0.23 -0.59 -16.32
C GLU A 122 0.32 0.42 -15.16
N CYS A 123 0.53 -0.07 -13.94
CA CYS A 123 0.67 0.76 -12.76
C CYS A 123 2.10 1.28 -12.58
N THR A 124 2.24 2.48 -12.01
CA THR A 124 3.54 3.03 -11.60
C THR A 124 3.54 3.33 -10.12
N LEU A 125 4.39 2.63 -9.36
CA LEU A 125 4.50 2.77 -7.91
C LEU A 125 5.91 3.23 -7.52
N THR A 126 6.00 4.20 -6.60
CA THR A 126 7.27 4.77 -6.15
C THR A 126 7.24 4.97 -4.64
N TYR A 127 8.13 4.35 -3.86
CA TYR A 127 8.14 4.42 -2.40
C TYR A 127 6.75 4.21 -1.78
N VAL A 128 6.07 3.14 -2.22
CA VAL A 128 4.74 2.75 -1.72
C VAL A 128 4.88 1.63 -0.71
N VAL A 129 4.23 1.79 0.44
CA VAL A 129 3.97 0.69 1.38
C VAL A 129 2.52 0.28 1.20
N ALA A 130 2.27 -0.96 0.82
CA ALA A 130 0.92 -1.51 0.63
C ALA A 130 0.77 -2.84 1.35
N ASN A 131 -0.27 -2.96 2.16
CA ASN A 131 -0.61 -4.19 2.87
C ASN A 131 -2.09 -4.49 2.68
N GLU A 132 -2.40 -5.73 2.24
CA GLU A 132 -3.77 -6.21 2.07
C GLU A 132 -4.66 -5.20 1.31
N ALA A 133 -4.13 -4.67 0.19
CA ALA A 133 -4.77 -3.65 -0.63
C ALA A 133 -5.06 -4.17 -2.05
N GLU A 134 -5.95 -3.49 -2.74
CA GLU A 134 -6.26 -3.74 -4.14
C GLU A 134 -6.12 -2.44 -4.95
N LEU A 135 -5.32 -2.47 -6.01
CA LEU A 135 -5.16 -1.39 -6.97
C LEU A 135 -5.63 -1.89 -8.37
N GLY A 136 -6.46 -1.13 -9.01
CA GLY A 136 -6.86 -1.34 -10.39
C GLY A 136 -5.74 -1.08 -11.39
N ASN A 137 -6.10 -0.92 -12.65
CA ASN A 137 -5.14 -0.69 -13.74
C ASN A 137 -4.76 0.79 -13.87
N ARG A 138 -3.60 1.08 -14.42
CA ARG A 138 -3.12 2.44 -14.72
C ARG A 138 -3.10 3.37 -13.49
N VAL A 139 -2.94 2.80 -12.30
CA VAL A 139 -2.80 3.57 -11.06
C VAL A 139 -1.37 4.10 -10.97
N THR A 140 -1.25 5.38 -10.63
CA THR A 140 0.04 5.98 -10.25
C THR A 140 0.03 6.30 -8.77
N ALA A 141 0.99 5.77 -8.00
CA ALA A 141 1.09 6.04 -6.57
C ALA A 141 2.51 6.38 -6.14
N GLY A 142 2.63 7.34 -5.22
CA GLY A 142 3.90 7.76 -4.62
C GLY A 142 4.38 9.14 -5.02
N PRO A 143 5.51 9.57 -4.42
CA PRO A 143 6.25 8.82 -3.40
C PRO A 143 5.62 8.89 -1.99
N PHE A 144 6.07 7.98 -1.09
CA PHE A 144 5.68 7.95 0.32
C PHE A 144 4.17 7.79 0.55
N VAL A 145 3.58 6.86 -0.16
CA VAL A 145 2.17 6.46 -0.01
C VAL A 145 2.06 5.26 0.90
N ASN A 146 1.08 5.27 1.80
CA ASN A 146 0.76 4.14 2.68
C ASN A 146 -0.68 3.64 2.41
N LEU A 147 -0.79 2.48 1.78
CA LEU A 147 -2.07 1.78 1.55
C LEU A 147 -2.22 0.67 2.59
N ARG A 148 -3.14 0.88 3.51
CA ARG A 148 -3.38 -0.02 4.64
C ARG A 148 -4.48 -1.04 4.32
N PRO A 149 -4.66 -2.07 5.19
CA PRO A 149 -5.65 -3.12 4.95
C PRO A 149 -7.04 -2.62 4.57
N ASN A 150 -7.69 -3.39 3.68
CA ASN A 150 -9.00 -3.10 3.11
C ASN A 150 -9.07 -1.80 2.29
N THR A 151 -7.95 -1.37 1.71
CA THR A 151 -7.91 -0.27 0.74
C THR A 151 -8.19 -0.80 -0.66
N ARG A 152 -9.10 -0.15 -1.39
CA ARG A 152 -9.38 -0.42 -2.80
C ARG A 152 -9.26 0.85 -3.62
N ILE A 153 -8.37 0.85 -4.59
CA ILE A 153 -8.12 1.97 -5.51
C ILE A 153 -8.54 1.51 -6.90
N ALA A 154 -9.52 2.16 -7.51
CA ALA A 154 -9.99 1.83 -8.84
C ALA A 154 -9.02 2.31 -9.94
N ASP A 155 -9.35 2.00 -11.20
CA ASP A 155 -8.54 2.29 -12.37
C ASP A 155 -8.22 3.78 -12.54
N GLY A 156 -7.02 4.07 -13.04
CA GLY A 156 -6.62 5.41 -13.45
C GLY A 156 -6.46 6.44 -12.32
N CYS A 157 -6.54 6.00 -11.06
CA CYS A 157 -6.34 6.89 -9.92
C CYS A 157 -4.91 7.41 -9.82
N LYS A 158 -4.77 8.63 -9.28
CA LYS A 158 -3.47 9.25 -8.98
C LYS A 158 -3.37 9.52 -7.47
N ILE A 159 -2.47 8.80 -6.81
CA ILE A 159 -2.20 8.93 -5.39
C ILE A 159 -0.80 9.56 -5.24
N GLY A 160 -0.73 10.79 -4.79
CA GLY A 160 0.53 11.53 -4.69
C GLY A 160 1.23 11.37 -3.34
N ASP A 161 2.13 12.27 -3.08
CA ASP A 161 3.06 12.21 -1.95
C ASP A 161 2.37 12.36 -0.59
N PHE A 162 2.84 11.54 0.37
CA PHE A 162 2.40 11.54 1.77
C PHE A 162 0.88 11.31 1.94
N VAL A 163 0.30 10.46 1.11
CA VAL A 163 -1.11 10.05 1.23
C VAL A 163 -1.20 8.73 1.96
N GLU A 164 -2.09 8.66 2.95
CA GLU A 164 -2.45 7.43 3.63
C GLU A 164 -3.91 7.09 3.34
N VAL A 165 -4.18 5.86 2.91
CA VAL A 165 -5.53 5.32 2.70
C VAL A 165 -5.71 4.07 3.54
N LYS A 166 -6.83 3.97 4.26
CA LYS A 166 -7.14 2.85 5.14
C LYS A 166 -8.62 2.50 5.11
N ASN A 167 -8.92 1.21 4.93
CA ASN A 167 -10.30 0.69 4.98
C ASN A 167 -11.28 1.54 4.16
N SER A 168 -10.89 1.88 2.92
CA SER A 168 -11.58 2.83 2.06
C SER A 168 -11.59 2.38 0.61
N SER A 169 -12.64 2.74 -0.11
CA SER A 169 -12.75 2.60 -1.55
C SER A 169 -12.58 3.95 -2.25
N VAL A 170 -11.83 3.98 -3.35
CA VAL A 170 -11.58 5.17 -4.16
C VAL A 170 -11.95 4.86 -5.61
N GLY A 171 -12.91 5.58 -6.13
CA GLY A 171 -13.49 5.40 -7.47
C GLY A 171 -12.56 5.83 -8.61
N GLU A 172 -12.90 5.40 -9.82
CA GLU A 172 -12.09 5.54 -11.02
C GLU A 172 -11.69 6.99 -11.31
N GLY A 173 -10.42 7.19 -11.72
CA GLY A 173 -9.89 8.48 -12.14
C GLY A 173 -9.74 9.52 -11.02
N THR A 174 -10.00 9.14 -9.78
CA THR A 174 -9.90 10.03 -8.62
C THR A 174 -8.46 10.39 -8.31
N LYS A 175 -8.25 11.62 -7.85
CA LYS A 175 -6.94 12.20 -7.54
C LYS A 175 -6.84 12.53 -6.05
N LEU A 176 -5.86 11.95 -5.39
CA LEU A 176 -5.44 12.22 -4.02
C LEU A 176 -3.99 12.75 -4.06
N PRO A 177 -3.75 13.99 -4.52
CA PRO A 177 -2.40 14.38 -4.95
C PRO A 177 -1.41 14.60 -3.83
N HIS A 178 -1.83 15.04 -2.63
CA HIS A 178 -0.88 15.47 -1.61
C HIS A 178 -1.41 15.35 -0.19
N LEU A 179 -0.56 14.85 0.73
CA LEU A 179 -0.61 15.03 2.17
C LEU A 179 -2.03 14.88 2.77
N SER A 180 -2.67 13.75 2.51
CA SER A 180 -4.06 13.54 2.93
C SER A 180 -4.24 12.21 3.64
N TYR A 181 -5.16 12.16 4.60
CA TYR A 181 -5.59 10.94 5.27
C TYR A 181 -7.01 10.59 4.87
N ILE A 182 -7.18 9.43 4.24
CA ILE A 182 -8.47 8.87 3.84
C ILE A 182 -8.71 7.59 4.63
N GLY A 183 -9.50 7.68 5.69
CA GLY A 183 -9.80 6.56 6.57
C GLY A 183 -11.28 6.28 6.68
N ASP A 184 -11.66 4.99 6.57
CA ASP A 184 -13.04 4.51 6.68
C ASP A 184 -14.00 5.31 5.78
N ALA A 185 -13.71 5.36 4.46
CA ALA A 185 -14.43 6.19 3.50
C ALA A 185 -14.80 5.46 2.21
N ASP A 186 -15.89 5.89 1.59
CA ASP A 186 -16.24 5.58 0.20
C ASP A 186 -16.14 6.87 -0.62
N VAL A 187 -15.16 6.91 -1.52
CA VAL A 187 -14.89 8.06 -2.38
C VAL A 187 -15.26 7.68 -3.81
N GLY A 188 -16.10 8.44 -4.44
CA GLY A 188 -16.58 8.24 -5.80
C GLY A 188 -15.52 8.45 -6.87
N SER A 189 -15.96 8.41 -8.13
CA SER A 189 -15.12 8.56 -9.32
C SER A 189 -14.89 10.02 -9.68
N GLY A 190 -13.74 10.34 -10.27
CA GLY A 190 -13.43 11.69 -10.74
C GLY A 190 -13.27 12.74 -9.65
N VAL A 191 -13.18 12.33 -8.40
CA VAL A 191 -12.99 13.22 -7.25
C VAL A 191 -11.59 13.84 -7.27
N ASN A 192 -11.50 15.11 -6.87
CA ASN A 192 -10.22 15.76 -6.62
C ASN A 192 -10.11 16.16 -5.15
N VAL A 193 -9.18 15.55 -4.43
CA VAL A 193 -8.93 15.85 -3.01
C VAL A 193 -7.79 16.85 -2.91
N GLY A 194 -8.07 18.02 -2.34
CA GLY A 194 -7.08 19.06 -2.12
C GLY A 194 -6.02 18.66 -1.08
N CYS A 195 -4.87 19.32 -1.12
CA CYS A 195 -3.77 19.07 -0.18
C CYS A 195 -4.22 19.22 1.28
N GLY A 196 -3.80 18.30 2.14
CA GLY A 196 -4.04 18.37 3.57
C GLY A 196 -5.48 18.05 4.00
N CYS A 197 -6.24 17.35 3.17
CA CYS A 197 -7.57 16.90 3.55
C CYS A 197 -7.50 15.75 4.55
N VAL A 198 -8.38 15.78 5.55
CA VAL A 198 -8.46 14.76 6.60
C VAL A 198 -9.89 14.24 6.72
N PHE A 199 -10.05 12.93 6.57
CA PHE A 199 -11.28 12.22 6.87
C PHE A 199 -11.25 11.84 8.36
N VAL A 200 -11.93 12.66 9.18
CA VAL A 200 -11.92 12.51 10.64
C VAL A 200 -12.91 11.40 11.02
N ASN A 201 -12.39 10.17 11.01
CA ASN A 201 -13.17 8.95 11.13
C ASN A 201 -13.36 8.42 12.57
N TYR A 202 -12.69 9.02 13.57
CA TYR A 202 -12.70 8.53 14.96
C TYR A 202 -13.13 9.63 15.94
N ASP A 203 -14.13 9.35 16.75
CA ASP A 203 -14.71 10.28 17.73
C ASP A 203 -14.17 10.11 19.17
N GLY A 204 -13.18 9.23 19.34
CA GLY A 204 -12.63 8.85 20.65
C GLY A 204 -13.21 7.53 21.19
N TYR A 205 -14.29 7.02 20.62
CA TYR A 205 -14.97 5.77 21.03
C TYR A 205 -15.18 4.82 19.85
N ALA A 206 -15.67 5.32 18.72
CA ALA A 206 -16.03 4.51 17.56
C ALA A 206 -15.48 5.15 16.27
N LYS A 207 -15.39 4.35 15.22
CA LYS A 207 -15.07 4.80 13.87
C LYS A 207 -16.36 4.95 13.08
N HIS A 208 -16.43 6.03 12.33
CA HIS A 208 -17.54 6.38 11.46
C HIS A 208 -17.06 6.52 10.03
N ARG A 209 -17.96 6.24 9.09
CA ARG A 209 -17.64 6.25 7.67
C ARG A 209 -18.05 7.57 7.02
N THR A 210 -17.23 8.04 6.08
CA THR A 210 -17.51 9.21 5.24
C THR A 210 -17.85 8.73 3.83
N THR A 211 -18.86 9.35 3.21
CA THR A 211 -19.19 9.11 1.79
C THR A 211 -18.95 10.39 0.99
N VAL A 212 -18.18 10.25 -0.11
CA VAL A 212 -17.95 11.33 -1.08
C VAL A 212 -18.43 10.85 -2.44
N GLY A 213 -19.38 11.55 -3.03
CA GLY A 213 -19.94 11.22 -4.33
C GLY A 213 -18.98 11.44 -5.50
N ASP A 214 -19.50 11.30 -6.72
CA ASP A 214 -18.72 11.44 -7.94
C ASP A 214 -18.44 12.91 -8.28
N ASN A 215 -17.28 13.16 -8.93
CA ASN A 215 -16.87 14.48 -9.43
C ASN A 215 -16.84 15.58 -8.35
N VAL A 216 -16.65 15.22 -7.10
CA VAL A 216 -16.55 16.16 -5.99
C VAL A 216 -15.16 16.82 -5.99
N PHE A 217 -15.11 18.10 -5.63
CA PHE A 217 -13.89 18.83 -5.37
C PHE A 217 -13.76 19.18 -3.89
N LEU A 218 -12.84 18.53 -3.18
CA LEU A 218 -12.50 18.90 -1.81
C LEU A 218 -11.38 19.95 -1.83
N GLY A 219 -11.67 21.15 -1.36
CA GLY A 219 -10.67 22.22 -1.23
C GLY A 219 -9.55 21.83 -0.25
N CYS A 220 -8.38 22.41 -0.41
CA CYS A 220 -7.23 22.14 0.47
C CYS A 220 -7.58 22.36 1.95
N GLN A 221 -7.02 21.54 2.85
CA GLN A 221 -7.27 21.62 4.30
C GLN A 221 -8.76 21.43 4.66
N THR A 222 -9.51 20.66 3.88
CA THR A 222 -10.86 20.27 4.25
C THR A 222 -10.81 19.12 5.26
N ASN A 223 -11.51 19.27 6.40
CA ASN A 223 -11.74 18.20 7.35
C ASN A 223 -13.18 17.71 7.18
N LEU A 224 -13.37 16.42 6.92
CA LEU A 224 -14.68 15.77 6.87
C LEU A 224 -14.88 15.01 8.18
N VAL A 225 -15.75 15.52 9.05
CA VAL A 225 -16.03 14.92 10.37
C VAL A 225 -17.12 13.87 10.21
N ALA A 226 -16.71 12.61 10.20
CA ALA A 226 -17.64 11.50 10.00
C ALA A 226 -18.60 11.28 11.19
N PRO A 227 -19.84 10.80 10.95
CA PRO A 227 -20.37 10.44 9.63
C PRO A 227 -20.81 11.67 8.84
N VAL A 228 -20.44 11.79 7.58
CA VAL A 228 -20.84 12.87 6.69
C VAL A 228 -20.88 12.40 5.24
N THR A 229 -21.83 12.91 4.47
CA THR A 229 -21.96 12.68 3.04
C THR A 229 -21.70 13.96 2.26
N VAL A 230 -20.84 13.90 1.25
CA VAL A 230 -20.65 14.97 0.26
C VAL A 230 -21.21 14.48 -1.07
N GLY A 231 -22.30 15.10 -1.52
CA GLY A 231 -23.03 14.69 -2.72
C GLY A 231 -22.28 14.96 -4.02
N ASP A 232 -22.73 14.32 -5.11
CA ASP A 232 -22.10 14.39 -6.42
C ASP A 232 -21.88 15.82 -6.92
N GLY A 233 -20.72 16.09 -7.49
CA GLY A 233 -20.36 17.40 -8.04
C GLY A 233 -20.27 18.52 -7.01
N ALA A 234 -20.37 18.22 -5.72
CA ALA A 234 -20.25 19.23 -4.68
C ALA A 234 -18.81 19.70 -4.48
N TYR A 235 -18.67 20.90 -3.92
CA TYR A 235 -17.38 21.52 -3.61
C TYR A 235 -17.28 21.85 -2.13
N THR A 236 -16.10 21.74 -1.54
CA THR A 236 -15.80 22.33 -0.24
C THR A 236 -14.78 23.46 -0.38
N ALA A 237 -15.02 24.58 0.27
CA ALA A 237 -14.07 25.68 0.28
C ALA A 237 -12.83 25.31 1.11
N ALA A 238 -11.64 25.71 0.65
CA ALA A 238 -10.40 25.46 1.37
C ALA A 238 -10.45 25.93 2.83
N GLY A 239 -9.90 25.11 3.75
CA GLY A 239 -9.89 25.37 5.18
C GLY A 239 -11.23 25.15 5.87
N SER A 240 -12.15 24.40 5.26
CA SER A 240 -13.46 24.11 5.84
C SER A 240 -13.44 22.85 6.70
N THR A 241 -14.17 22.89 7.83
CA THR A 241 -14.47 21.70 8.65
C THR A 241 -15.95 21.34 8.48
N ILE A 242 -16.20 20.30 7.73
CA ILE A 242 -17.53 19.85 7.32
C ILE A 242 -18.07 18.88 8.37
N THR A 243 -19.18 19.23 9.01
CA THR A 243 -19.81 18.46 10.10
C THR A 243 -21.27 18.06 9.77
N HIS A 244 -21.78 18.47 8.61
CA HIS A 244 -23.09 18.13 8.11
C HIS A 244 -23.00 17.79 6.62
N ASP A 245 -23.95 17.01 6.14
CA ASP A 245 -24.00 16.60 4.74
C ASP A 245 -24.02 17.81 3.79
N VAL A 246 -23.31 17.66 2.67
CA VAL A 246 -23.25 18.65 1.59
C VAL A 246 -24.08 18.12 0.43
N PRO A 247 -25.18 18.79 0.05
CA PRO A 247 -26.02 18.38 -1.08
C PRO A 247 -25.24 18.33 -2.40
N ALA A 248 -25.68 17.49 -3.34
CA ALA A 248 -25.11 17.42 -4.67
C ALA A 248 -25.08 18.81 -5.34
N GLY A 249 -23.97 19.13 -6.02
CA GLY A 249 -23.76 20.42 -6.71
C GLY A 249 -23.63 21.63 -5.79
N ALA A 250 -23.68 21.46 -4.48
CA ALA A 250 -23.52 22.56 -3.52
C ALA A 250 -22.05 22.90 -3.27
N MET A 251 -21.78 24.14 -2.86
CA MET A 251 -20.48 24.54 -2.33
C MET A 251 -20.59 24.83 -0.83
N ALA A 252 -19.87 24.06 -0.02
CA ALA A 252 -19.85 24.20 1.43
C ALA A 252 -18.74 25.16 1.90
N PHE A 253 -19.10 26.11 2.75
CA PHE A 253 -18.20 27.05 3.41
C PHE A 253 -18.30 26.84 4.93
N ALA A 254 -17.34 26.20 5.54
CA ALA A 254 -17.33 25.94 6.98
C ALA A 254 -16.03 26.45 7.62
N ARG A 255 -15.78 27.75 7.47
CA ARG A 255 -14.64 28.49 8.01
C ARG A 255 -15.00 29.91 8.36
N ALA A 256 -14.24 30.55 9.26
CA ALA A 256 -14.43 31.93 9.61
C ALA A 256 -14.26 32.86 8.41
N ARG A 257 -15.04 33.93 8.38
CA ARG A 257 -14.89 34.99 7.37
C ARG A 257 -13.59 35.76 7.65
N GLN A 258 -12.77 35.96 6.62
CA GLN A 258 -11.53 36.72 6.76
C GLN A 258 -11.82 38.16 7.16
N SER A 259 -11.04 38.68 8.10
CA SER A 259 -11.00 40.10 8.46
C SER A 259 -9.58 40.60 8.47
N ASN A 260 -9.32 41.77 7.87
CA ASN A 260 -8.02 42.43 7.89
C ASN A 260 -8.04 43.59 8.88
N LYS A 261 -6.95 43.76 9.62
CA LYS A 261 -6.76 44.90 10.54
C LYS A 261 -5.52 45.67 10.09
N GLU A 262 -5.72 46.81 9.45
CA GLU A 262 -4.64 47.67 8.99
C GLU A 262 -3.83 48.21 10.17
N GLY A 263 -2.50 48.33 10.01
CA GLY A 263 -1.58 48.82 11.04
C GLY A 263 -1.41 47.92 12.29
N TYR A 264 -2.10 46.73 12.32
CA TYR A 264 -2.07 45.86 13.49
C TYR A 264 -0.67 45.25 13.73
N VAL A 265 0.13 45.01 12.68
CA VAL A 265 1.49 44.45 12.81
C VAL A 265 2.43 45.42 13.55
N GLU A 266 2.37 46.73 13.24
CA GLU A 266 3.15 47.75 13.90
C GLU A 266 2.78 47.88 15.39
N LYS A 267 1.48 47.87 15.68
CA LYS A 267 0.96 47.82 17.07
C LYS A 267 1.46 46.57 17.80
N PHE A 268 1.42 45.39 17.16
CA PHE A 268 1.91 44.14 17.77
C PHE A 268 3.40 44.15 18.04
N ARG A 269 4.21 44.73 17.13
CA ARG A 269 5.66 44.89 17.31
C ARG A 269 6.01 45.88 18.45
N SER A 270 5.27 46.95 18.58
CA SER A 270 5.48 47.93 19.65
C SER A 270 5.21 47.37 21.05
N LEU A 271 4.27 46.44 21.19
CA LEU A 271 3.97 45.75 22.45
C LEU A 271 5.05 44.74 22.88
N LYS A 272 5.85 44.24 21.92
CA LYS A 272 6.96 43.28 22.20
C LYS A 272 8.32 43.94 22.44
N LYS A 273 8.44 45.26 22.28
CA LYS A 273 9.68 46.02 22.54
C LYS A 273 9.77 46.55 23.96
N LYS A 274 8.86 46.11 24.87
CA LYS A 274 8.95 46.44 26.32
C LYS A 274 9.54 45.27 27.11
#